data_98c550cae5fe2aa2bd11840503f2f0ea
#
_entry.id   98c550cae5fe2aa2bd11840503f2f0ea
#
_cell.length_a   1.000
_cell.length_b   1.000
_cell.length_c   1.000
_cell.angle_alpha   90.00
_cell.angle_beta   90.00
_cell.angle_gamma   90.00
#
_symmetry.space_group_name_H-M   'P 1'
#
loop_
_entity.id
_entity.type
_entity.pdbx_description
1 polymer ?
#
loop_
_entity_poly.entity_id
_entity_poly.type
_entity_poly.pdbx_seq_one_letter_code
_entity_poly.pdbx_strand_id
1 'polypeptide(L)'
;MTFPSRLTPTNAIDALPRLRGRTPMAPSALVLSVLIPVYNERATIELILDQVHAVPVRKEIICVDDFSTDGTRELLQRMKDAGRIDKLIFHDLNRGKGAAIRTALAASTGNVVIVQDADLEYDPADWPTLLEPILDGRADAVFGSRFLGGPHRVLYFWHSVGNLCLTTFSNMLTNLNLTDMETCYKAIRGDVARALRLTSDRFGFEPEITARLSRAKLRIFEVPISYSGRTYAEGKKIGWKDGVAAIGHILRFNLLA
;
A
#
# COMPACT_ATOMS: atom_id res chain seq x y z
N MET A 1 30.56 -37.76 -13.00
CA MET A 1 29.59 -36.94 -13.74
C MET A 1 28.99 -35.95 -12.72
N THR A 2 29.48 -34.72 -12.71
CA THR A 2 29.04 -33.65 -11.83
C THR A 2 27.95 -32.85 -12.54
N PHE A 3 26.75 -32.82 -11.99
CA PHE A 3 25.65 -32.00 -12.51
C PHE A 3 25.95 -30.50 -12.25
N PRO A 4 25.79 -29.63 -13.25
CA PRO A 4 25.95 -28.21 -13.03
C PRO A 4 24.78 -27.71 -12.16
N SER A 5 25.12 -27.02 -11.06
CA SER A 5 24.15 -26.30 -10.21
C SER A 5 23.38 -25.27 -11.06
N ARG A 6 22.06 -25.41 -11.14
CA ARG A 6 21.18 -24.39 -11.70
C ARG A 6 21.32 -23.13 -10.86
N LEU A 7 21.95 -22.11 -11.44
CA LEU A 7 21.90 -20.75 -10.91
C LEU A 7 20.43 -20.30 -10.96
N THR A 8 19.78 -20.29 -9.83
CA THR A 8 18.49 -19.61 -9.67
C THR A 8 18.70 -18.12 -9.93
N PRO A 9 17.81 -17.45 -10.68
CA PRO A 9 17.93 -16.01 -10.90
C PRO A 9 17.86 -15.30 -9.53
N THR A 10 18.94 -14.65 -9.16
CA THR A 10 19.04 -13.85 -7.95
C THR A 10 17.95 -12.77 -8.03
N ASN A 11 16.92 -12.86 -7.20
CA ASN A 11 15.89 -11.84 -7.11
C ASN A 11 16.56 -10.52 -6.71
N ALA A 12 16.14 -9.40 -7.32
CA ALA A 12 16.65 -8.07 -6.95
C ALA A 12 16.52 -7.77 -5.44
N ILE A 13 15.54 -8.41 -4.77
CA ILE A 13 15.34 -8.37 -3.31
C ILE A 13 16.48 -9.05 -2.55
N ASP A 14 17.06 -10.14 -3.06
CA ASP A 14 18.17 -10.85 -2.41
C ASP A 14 19.46 -10.00 -2.43
N ALA A 15 19.54 -9.04 -3.35
CA ALA A 15 20.65 -8.10 -3.46
C ALA A 15 20.51 -6.87 -2.54
N LEU A 16 19.34 -6.67 -1.91
CA LEU A 16 19.18 -5.60 -0.91
C LEU A 16 20.08 -5.89 0.29
N PRO A 17 20.86 -4.90 0.76
CA PRO A 17 21.74 -5.10 1.89
C PRO A 17 20.94 -5.59 3.10
N ARG A 18 21.20 -6.79 3.59
CA ARG A 18 20.64 -7.34 4.83
C ARG A 18 21.28 -6.64 6.03
N LEU A 19 21.05 -5.32 6.13
CA LEU A 19 21.72 -4.51 7.14
C LEU A 19 20.99 -4.68 8.47
N ARG A 20 21.71 -5.18 9.45
CA ARG A 20 21.41 -4.95 10.87
C ARG A 20 21.56 -3.43 11.12
N GLY A 21 20.43 -2.72 11.14
CA GLY A 21 20.38 -1.28 11.32
C GLY A 21 20.76 -0.50 10.05
N ARG A 22 19.77 0.03 9.33
CA ARG A 22 20.02 1.06 8.31
C ARG A 22 20.38 2.36 9.00
N THR A 23 21.20 3.16 8.37
CA THR A 23 21.46 4.53 8.85
C THR A 23 20.15 5.31 8.92
N PRO A 24 19.86 6.01 10.02
CA PRO A 24 18.73 6.93 10.09
C PRO A 24 18.74 7.93 8.94
N MET A 25 17.56 8.27 8.47
CA MET A 25 17.39 9.26 7.40
C MET A 25 16.93 10.58 8.00
N ALA A 26 17.67 11.65 7.76
CA ALA A 26 17.23 12.96 8.20
C ALA A 26 15.87 13.32 7.55
N PRO A 27 14.92 13.93 8.27
CA PRO A 27 13.61 14.31 7.71
C PRO A 27 13.75 15.21 6.45
N SER A 28 14.77 16.04 6.38
CA SER A 28 15.07 16.88 5.21
C SER A 28 15.49 16.09 3.96
N ALA A 29 15.99 14.87 4.12
CA ALA A 29 16.36 13.98 3.02
C ALA A 29 15.17 13.14 2.51
N LEU A 30 14.06 13.12 3.24
CA LEU A 30 12.86 12.38 2.86
C LEU A 30 12.24 12.97 1.59
N VAL A 31 11.96 12.10 0.63
CA VAL A 31 11.03 12.34 -0.49
C VAL A 31 10.03 11.19 -0.50
N LEU A 32 8.78 11.50 -0.19
CA LEU A 32 7.70 10.52 -0.11
C LEU A 32 7.00 10.40 -1.47
N SER A 33 7.01 9.22 -2.10
CA SER A 33 6.15 8.94 -3.25
C SER A 33 4.77 8.49 -2.74
N VAL A 34 3.76 9.31 -2.98
CA VAL A 34 2.37 9.02 -2.62
C VAL A 34 1.68 8.39 -3.83
N LEU A 35 1.36 7.11 -3.74
CA LEU A 35 0.70 6.35 -4.81
C LEU A 35 -0.82 6.38 -4.58
N ILE A 36 -1.56 7.03 -5.47
CA ILE A 36 -3.01 7.18 -5.36
C ILE A 36 -3.69 6.43 -6.52
N PRO A 37 -4.14 5.17 -6.29
CA PRO A 37 -4.99 4.48 -7.24
C PRO A 37 -6.40 5.09 -7.19
N VAL A 38 -6.95 5.45 -8.35
CA VAL A 38 -8.24 6.15 -8.46
C VAL A 38 -9.17 5.39 -9.39
N TYR A 39 -10.40 5.11 -8.93
CA TYR A 39 -11.46 4.55 -9.75
C TYR A 39 -12.83 5.03 -9.27
N ASN A 40 -13.49 5.91 -10.05
CA ASN A 40 -14.80 6.48 -9.73
C ASN A 40 -14.85 7.10 -8.31
N GLU A 41 -14.00 8.10 -8.09
CA GLU A 41 -13.87 8.83 -6.82
C GLU A 41 -14.02 10.36 -7.01
N ARG A 42 -14.93 10.76 -7.91
CA ARG A 42 -15.17 12.17 -8.24
C ARG A 42 -15.52 13.03 -7.03
N ALA A 43 -16.24 12.45 -6.05
CA ALA A 43 -16.69 13.18 -4.86
C ALA A 43 -15.59 13.37 -3.81
N THR A 44 -14.54 12.55 -3.81
CA THR A 44 -13.56 12.46 -2.73
C THR A 44 -12.16 12.86 -3.14
N ILE A 45 -11.81 12.74 -4.44
CA ILE A 45 -10.43 12.93 -4.91
C ILE A 45 -9.87 14.33 -4.63
N GLU A 46 -10.67 15.37 -4.70
CA GLU A 46 -10.23 16.74 -4.40
C GLU A 46 -9.92 16.90 -2.91
N LEU A 47 -10.79 16.39 -2.06
CA LEU A 47 -10.66 16.46 -0.62
C LEU A 47 -9.43 15.67 -0.12
N ILE A 48 -9.20 14.47 -0.65
CA ILE A 48 -8.02 13.69 -0.26
C ILE A 48 -6.72 14.37 -0.72
N LEU A 49 -6.70 15.00 -1.89
CA LEU A 49 -5.54 15.76 -2.34
C LEU A 49 -5.28 16.99 -1.46
N ASP A 50 -6.32 17.67 -0.94
CA ASP A 50 -6.16 18.75 0.03
C ASP A 50 -5.49 18.24 1.32
N GLN A 51 -5.97 17.11 1.86
CA GLN A 51 -5.38 16.49 3.04
C GLN A 51 -3.93 16.04 2.79
N VAL A 52 -3.66 15.43 1.63
CA VAL A 52 -2.31 15.02 1.20
C VAL A 52 -1.38 16.24 1.15
N HIS A 53 -1.82 17.35 0.56
CA HIS A 53 -1.02 18.58 0.50
C HIS A 53 -0.75 19.18 1.87
N ALA A 54 -1.71 19.09 2.79
CA ALA A 54 -1.60 19.64 4.16
C ALA A 54 -0.50 18.97 5.00
N VAL A 55 -0.12 17.72 4.71
CA VAL A 55 0.97 17.05 5.45
C VAL A 55 2.31 17.72 5.13
N PRO A 56 3.08 18.23 6.12
CA PRO A 56 4.32 18.98 5.89
C PRO A 56 5.52 18.06 5.61
N VAL A 57 5.41 17.23 4.56
CA VAL A 57 6.46 16.30 4.11
C VAL A 57 6.74 16.57 2.64
N ARG A 58 8.01 16.59 2.26
CA ARG A 58 8.39 16.67 0.84
C ARG A 58 7.90 15.41 0.12
N LYS A 59 7.08 15.59 -0.89
CA LYS A 59 6.41 14.47 -1.57
C LYS A 59 6.34 14.66 -3.08
N GLU A 60 6.18 13.56 -3.79
CA GLU A 60 5.66 13.49 -5.17
C GLU A 60 4.32 12.76 -5.14
N ILE A 61 3.31 13.31 -5.78
CA ILE A 61 1.96 12.77 -5.85
C ILE A 61 1.77 12.10 -7.20
N ILE A 62 1.49 10.80 -7.19
CA ILE A 62 1.33 9.98 -8.39
C ILE A 62 -0.08 9.40 -8.39
N CYS A 63 -0.96 9.95 -9.22
CA CYS A 63 -2.32 9.45 -9.42
C CYS A 63 -2.36 8.51 -10.62
N VAL A 64 -2.99 7.36 -10.46
CA VAL A 64 -3.29 6.44 -11.57
C VAL A 64 -4.79 6.23 -11.64
N ASP A 65 -5.41 6.74 -12.69
CA ASP A 65 -6.82 6.53 -12.96
C ASP A 65 -7.04 5.19 -13.66
N ASP A 66 -7.75 4.29 -12.98
CA ASP A 66 -8.02 2.93 -13.46
C ASP A 66 -9.32 2.87 -14.30
N PHE A 67 -9.43 3.74 -15.30
CA PHE A 67 -10.55 3.82 -16.22
C PHE A 67 -11.87 4.30 -15.55
N SER A 68 -11.82 5.42 -14.84
CA SER A 68 -13.04 6.05 -14.28
C SER A 68 -14.01 6.53 -15.36
N THR A 69 -15.30 6.47 -15.04
CA THR A 69 -16.41 6.82 -15.98
C THR A 69 -17.39 7.84 -15.41
N ASP A 70 -17.12 8.38 -14.22
CA ASP A 70 -18.01 9.29 -13.47
C ASP A 70 -17.59 10.77 -13.54
N GLY A 71 -16.61 11.12 -14.40
CA GLY A 71 -16.02 12.45 -14.51
C GLY A 71 -14.78 12.67 -13.62
N THR A 72 -14.28 11.61 -12.95
CA THR A 72 -13.03 11.66 -12.18
C THR A 72 -11.82 11.99 -13.07
N ARG A 73 -11.77 11.44 -14.30
CA ARG A 73 -10.65 11.64 -15.23
C ARG A 73 -10.42 13.10 -15.57
N GLU A 74 -11.51 13.80 -15.92
CA GLU A 74 -11.48 15.22 -16.28
C GLU A 74 -11.10 16.08 -15.06
N LEU A 75 -11.53 15.67 -13.86
CA LEU A 75 -11.16 16.34 -12.62
C LEU A 75 -9.66 16.17 -12.31
N LEU A 76 -9.14 14.96 -12.41
CA LEU A 76 -7.72 14.66 -12.24
C LEU A 76 -6.85 15.43 -13.24
N GLN A 77 -7.28 15.55 -14.52
CA GLN A 77 -6.54 16.33 -15.52
C GLN A 77 -6.47 17.81 -15.12
N ARG A 78 -7.59 18.41 -14.70
CA ARG A 78 -7.59 19.81 -14.20
C ARG A 78 -6.66 19.99 -13.00
N MET A 79 -6.65 19.05 -12.07
CA MET A 79 -5.75 19.08 -10.90
C MET A 79 -4.29 18.95 -11.31
N LYS A 80 -3.98 18.13 -12.30
CA LYS A 80 -2.64 18.01 -12.89
C LYS A 80 -2.20 19.32 -13.53
N ASP A 81 -3.08 19.94 -14.33
CA ASP A 81 -2.80 21.22 -15.00
C ASP A 81 -2.62 22.38 -14.01
N ALA A 82 -3.31 22.29 -12.85
CA ALA A 82 -3.15 23.23 -11.73
C ALA A 82 -1.91 22.94 -10.85
N GLY A 83 -1.08 21.95 -11.20
CA GLY A 83 0.14 21.60 -10.48
C GLY A 83 -0.09 20.87 -9.14
N ARG A 84 -1.31 20.34 -8.91
CA ARG A 84 -1.65 19.62 -7.66
C ARG A 84 -1.25 18.14 -7.67
N ILE A 85 -0.89 17.60 -8.83
CA ILE A 85 -0.48 16.21 -9.05
C ILE A 85 0.84 16.26 -9.81
N ASP A 86 1.88 15.56 -9.33
CA ASP A 86 3.18 15.53 -10.02
C ASP A 86 3.16 14.61 -11.24
N LYS A 87 2.50 13.46 -11.13
CA LYS A 87 2.37 12.48 -12.22
C LYS A 87 0.94 11.95 -12.28
N LEU A 88 0.33 12.03 -13.45
CA LEU A 88 -1.00 11.49 -13.74
C LEU A 88 -0.88 10.48 -14.87
N ILE A 89 -1.39 9.27 -14.64
CA ILE A 89 -1.38 8.16 -15.60
C ILE A 89 -2.81 7.65 -15.75
N PHE A 90 -3.24 7.43 -16.98
CA PHE A 90 -4.56 6.87 -17.30
C PHE A 90 -4.42 5.46 -17.83
N HIS A 91 -5.17 4.52 -17.25
CA HIS A 91 -5.35 3.19 -17.86
C HIS A 91 -6.42 3.24 -18.95
N ASP A 92 -6.24 2.42 -20.00
CA ASP A 92 -7.18 2.32 -21.13
C ASP A 92 -8.37 1.39 -20.82
N LEU A 93 -8.28 0.62 -19.74
CA LEU A 93 -9.32 -0.27 -19.21
C LEU A 93 -9.14 -0.45 -17.70
N ASN A 94 -10.21 -0.82 -17.01
CA ASN A 94 -10.14 -1.13 -15.57
C ASN A 94 -9.32 -2.41 -15.34
N ARG A 95 -8.15 -2.25 -14.71
CA ARG A 95 -7.19 -3.32 -14.42
C ARG A 95 -7.17 -3.71 -12.94
N GLY A 96 -7.77 -2.89 -12.07
CA GLY A 96 -7.86 -3.06 -10.63
C GLY A 96 -6.79 -2.32 -9.83
N LYS A 97 -7.06 -2.17 -8.53
CA LYS A 97 -6.24 -1.41 -7.57
C LYS A 97 -4.76 -1.81 -7.61
N GLY A 98 -4.46 -3.11 -7.56
CA GLY A 98 -3.08 -3.61 -7.58
C GLY A 98 -2.33 -3.20 -8.86
N ALA A 99 -2.99 -3.24 -10.02
CA ALA A 99 -2.38 -2.79 -11.28
C ALA A 99 -2.11 -1.28 -11.27
N ALA A 100 -3.03 -0.47 -10.74
CA ALA A 100 -2.84 0.98 -10.59
C ALA A 100 -1.67 1.29 -9.64
N ILE A 101 -1.58 0.59 -8.52
CA ILE A 101 -0.44 0.74 -7.58
C ILE A 101 0.88 0.35 -8.26
N ARG A 102 0.94 -0.75 -9.01
CA ARG A 102 2.17 -1.14 -9.76
C ARG A 102 2.57 -0.08 -10.79
N THR A 103 1.61 0.48 -11.50
CA THR A 103 1.86 1.57 -12.47
C THR A 103 2.41 2.81 -11.75
N ALA A 104 1.81 3.21 -10.63
CA ALA A 104 2.30 4.32 -9.82
C ALA A 104 3.70 4.06 -9.24
N LEU A 105 3.94 2.83 -8.73
CA LEU A 105 5.23 2.42 -8.18
C LEU A 105 6.35 2.47 -9.23
N ALA A 106 6.08 2.03 -10.45
CA ALA A 106 7.04 2.11 -11.55
C ALA A 106 7.42 3.55 -11.91
N ALA A 107 6.50 4.50 -11.71
CA ALA A 107 6.74 5.92 -11.93
C ALA A 107 7.36 6.64 -10.71
N SER A 108 7.46 5.97 -9.55
CA SER A 108 7.91 6.58 -8.29
C SER A 108 9.43 6.78 -8.24
N THR A 109 9.87 7.87 -7.60
CA THR A 109 11.30 8.22 -7.45
C THR A 109 11.72 8.44 -6.01
N GLY A 110 10.75 8.59 -5.10
CA GLY A 110 11.00 8.87 -3.69
C GLY A 110 11.78 7.77 -2.96
N ASN A 111 12.38 8.13 -1.86
CA ASN A 111 13.12 7.20 -1.00
C ASN A 111 12.23 6.45 0.00
N VAL A 112 10.97 6.88 0.14
CA VAL A 112 9.88 6.14 0.80
C VAL A 112 8.66 6.20 -0.11
N VAL A 113 7.88 5.12 -0.12
CA VAL A 113 6.63 4.99 -0.89
C VAL A 113 5.49 4.72 0.09
N ILE A 114 4.35 5.37 -0.10
CA ILE A 114 3.11 5.08 0.62
C ILE A 114 1.96 4.95 -0.37
N VAL A 115 1.03 4.03 -0.10
CA VAL A 115 -0.23 3.95 -0.84
C VAL A 115 -1.28 4.77 -0.10
N GLN A 116 -2.00 5.63 -0.80
CA GLN A 116 -3.11 6.44 -0.30
C GLN A 116 -4.36 6.14 -1.11
N ASP A 117 -5.38 5.59 -0.46
CA ASP A 117 -6.69 5.42 -1.10
C ASP A 117 -7.38 6.78 -1.30
N ALA A 118 -8.13 6.90 -2.40
CA ALA A 118 -8.79 8.16 -2.78
C ALA A 118 -10.15 8.39 -2.08
N ASP A 119 -10.54 7.53 -1.14
CA ASP A 119 -11.90 7.40 -0.63
C ASP A 119 -12.14 8.01 0.76
N LEU A 120 -11.16 8.71 1.33
CA LEU A 120 -11.20 9.35 2.65
C LEU A 120 -11.33 8.39 3.85
N GLU A 121 -11.19 7.09 3.66
CA GLU A 121 -11.23 6.14 4.78
C GLU A 121 -9.97 6.21 5.65
N TYR A 122 -8.81 6.58 5.05
CA TYR A 122 -7.51 6.74 5.69
C TYR A 122 -7.07 8.20 5.70
N ASP A 123 -6.60 8.68 6.84
CA ASP A 123 -6.19 10.08 7.02
C ASP A 123 -4.67 10.26 6.78
N PRO A 124 -4.26 11.13 5.84
CA PRO A 124 -2.85 11.48 5.65
C PRO A 124 -2.15 12.06 6.88
N ALA A 125 -2.90 12.59 7.86
CA ALA A 125 -2.34 13.06 9.13
C ALA A 125 -1.62 11.95 9.92
N ASP A 126 -1.88 10.67 9.65
CA ASP A 126 -1.20 9.53 10.27
C ASP A 126 0.19 9.24 9.66
N TRP A 127 0.56 9.84 8.52
CA TRP A 127 1.83 9.56 7.85
C TRP A 127 3.07 9.79 8.72
N PRO A 128 3.16 10.83 9.57
CA PRO A 128 4.32 10.99 10.45
C PRO A 128 4.58 9.75 11.32
N THR A 129 3.52 9.14 11.87
CA THR A 129 3.60 7.92 12.68
C THR A 129 4.09 6.71 11.85
N LEU A 130 3.62 6.59 10.60
CA LEU A 130 4.07 5.54 9.68
C LEU A 130 5.52 5.74 9.23
N LEU A 131 5.97 6.97 9.09
CA LEU A 131 7.31 7.29 8.57
C LEU A 131 8.39 7.19 9.64
N GLU A 132 8.07 7.44 10.92
CA GLU A 132 9.03 7.48 12.02
C GLU A 132 9.95 6.25 12.08
N PRO A 133 9.45 4.98 12.10
CA PRO A 133 10.33 3.82 12.19
C PRO A 133 11.25 3.63 10.97
N ILE A 134 10.85 4.16 9.79
CA ILE A 134 11.70 4.15 8.58
C ILE A 134 12.79 5.21 8.70
N LEU A 135 12.45 6.41 9.15
CA LEU A 135 13.38 7.52 9.33
C LEU A 135 14.45 7.18 10.37
N ASP A 136 14.06 6.55 11.48
CA ASP A 136 14.98 6.07 12.52
C ASP A 136 15.87 4.90 12.07
N GLY A 137 15.64 4.34 10.89
CA GLY A 137 16.38 3.19 10.40
C GLY A 137 15.98 1.86 11.06
N ARG A 138 14.91 1.83 11.88
CA ARG A 138 14.41 0.61 12.55
C ARG A 138 13.64 -0.29 11.59
N ALA A 139 12.89 0.28 10.62
CA ALA A 139 12.00 -0.44 9.71
C ALA A 139 12.43 -0.32 8.24
N ASP A 140 12.10 -1.34 7.46
CA ASP A 140 12.13 -1.36 6.01
C ASP A 140 10.72 -1.17 5.43
N ALA A 141 9.69 -1.59 6.19
CA ALA A 141 8.28 -1.37 5.91
C ALA A 141 7.51 -1.13 7.21
N VAL A 142 6.48 -0.30 7.16
CA VAL A 142 5.58 -0.01 8.30
C VAL A 142 4.14 -0.16 7.82
N PHE A 143 3.37 -0.96 8.56
CA PHE A 143 1.93 -1.17 8.34
C PHE A 143 1.15 -0.32 9.33
N GLY A 144 0.13 0.37 8.86
CA GLY A 144 -0.82 1.04 9.72
C GLY A 144 -1.93 0.08 10.12
N SER A 145 -2.14 -0.15 11.42
CA SER A 145 -3.21 -1.01 11.89
C SER A 145 -4.41 -0.21 12.37
N ARG A 146 -5.59 -0.61 11.91
CA ARG A 146 -6.89 -0.10 12.36
C ARG A 146 -7.29 -0.67 13.73
N PHE A 147 -6.53 -1.65 14.25
CA PHE A 147 -6.86 -2.42 15.46
C PHE A 147 -5.87 -2.21 16.61
N LEU A 148 -4.81 -1.43 16.44
CA LEU A 148 -3.82 -1.12 17.49
C LEU A 148 -4.18 0.10 18.37
N GLY A 149 -5.47 0.49 18.42
CA GLY A 149 -5.93 1.51 19.36
C GLY A 149 -5.95 2.95 18.83
N GLY A 150 -5.80 3.15 17.52
CA GLY A 150 -6.09 4.44 16.86
C GLY A 150 -7.59 4.76 16.87
N PRO A 151 -7.98 6.06 16.73
CA PRO A 151 -9.39 6.43 16.59
C PRO A 151 -9.97 5.78 15.33
N HIS A 152 -11.11 5.11 15.46
CA HIS A 152 -11.77 4.49 14.33
C HIS A 152 -13.30 4.58 14.43
N ARG A 153 -13.95 4.70 13.29
CA ARG A 153 -15.40 4.63 13.19
C ARG A 153 -15.87 3.21 13.49
N VAL A 154 -16.73 3.04 14.49
CA VAL A 154 -17.31 1.73 14.81
C VAL A 154 -18.30 1.34 13.73
N LEU A 155 -18.05 0.21 13.05
CA LEU A 155 -18.85 -0.31 11.95
C LEU A 155 -19.19 -1.79 12.16
N TYR A 156 -19.17 -2.58 11.08
CA TYR A 156 -19.68 -3.93 11.02
C TYR A 156 -18.82 -4.96 11.77
N PHE A 157 -19.38 -5.60 12.77
CA PHE A 157 -18.74 -6.67 13.54
C PHE A 157 -18.14 -7.78 12.65
N TRP A 158 -18.92 -8.29 11.69
CA TRP A 158 -18.46 -9.39 10.82
C TRP A 158 -17.30 -9.02 9.91
N HIS A 159 -17.15 -7.75 9.55
CA HIS A 159 -15.96 -7.28 8.82
C HIS A 159 -14.70 -7.32 9.69
N SER A 160 -14.81 -6.99 10.98
CA SER A 160 -13.69 -7.12 11.92
C SER A 160 -13.30 -8.58 12.12
N VAL A 161 -14.28 -9.48 12.29
CA VAL A 161 -14.04 -10.94 12.38
C VAL A 161 -13.39 -11.47 11.10
N GLY A 162 -13.90 -11.09 9.92
CA GLY A 162 -13.32 -11.48 8.64
C GLY A 162 -11.87 -11.02 8.50
N ASN A 163 -11.57 -9.76 8.84
CA ASN A 163 -10.20 -9.24 8.82
C ASN A 163 -9.27 -9.99 9.79
N LEU A 164 -9.75 -10.27 11.01
CA LEU A 164 -9.01 -11.06 11.99
C LEU A 164 -8.67 -12.45 11.46
N CYS A 165 -9.64 -13.14 10.85
CA CYS A 165 -9.42 -14.46 10.26
C CYS A 165 -8.39 -14.43 9.12
N LEU A 166 -8.51 -13.47 8.19
CA LEU A 166 -7.56 -13.31 7.07
C LEU A 166 -6.16 -12.96 7.57
N THR A 167 -6.06 -12.02 8.51
CA THR A 167 -4.77 -11.63 9.11
C THR A 167 -4.13 -12.81 9.85
N THR A 168 -4.90 -13.55 10.67
CA THR A 168 -4.40 -14.74 11.36
C THR A 168 -3.91 -15.79 10.39
N PHE A 169 -4.67 -16.06 9.33
CA PHE A 169 -4.29 -17.03 8.31
C PHE A 169 -3.01 -16.61 7.56
N SER A 170 -2.89 -15.32 7.22
CA SER A 170 -1.67 -14.77 6.63
C SER A 170 -0.47 -14.90 7.59
N ASN A 171 -0.65 -14.57 8.87
CA ASN A 171 0.39 -14.66 9.89
C ASN A 171 0.92 -16.10 10.05
N MET A 172 0.04 -17.10 10.02
CA MET A 172 0.44 -18.52 10.09
C MET A 172 1.38 -18.92 8.93
N LEU A 173 1.15 -18.40 7.72
CA LEU A 173 1.94 -18.75 6.54
C LEU A 173 3.20 -17.89 6.37
N THR A 174 3.17 -16.65 6.85
CA THR A 174 4.29 -15.71 6.76
C THR A 174 5.21 -15.75 7.99
N ASN A 175 4.78 -16.37 9.09
CA ASN A 175 5.40 -16.30 10.41
C ASN A 175 5.57 -14.85 10.92
N LEU A 176 4.58 -13.99 10.63
CA LEU A 176 4.45 -12.64 11.16
C LEU A 176 3.40 -12.62 12.29
N ASN A 177 3.33 -11.52 13.02
CA ASN A 177 2.34 -11.28 14.06
C ASN A 177 1.59 -9.95 13.86
N LEU A 178 1.21 -9.66 12.61
CA LEU A 178 0.42 -8.47 12.28
C LEU A 178 -0.96 -8.52 12.93
N THR A 179 -1.51 -7.35 13.23
CA THR A 179 -2.91 -7.19 13.67
C THR A 179 -3.83 -6.82 12.52
N ASP A 180 -3.29 -6.27 11.41
CA ASP A 180 -4.06 -5.83 10.25
C ASP A 180 -3.29 -6.01 8.93
N MET A 181 -3.35 -7.19 8.32
CA MET A 181 -2.71 -7.47 7.05
C MET A 181 -3.37 -6.73 5.88
N GLU A 182 -4.71 -6.56 5.92
CA GLU A 182 -5.53 -5.98 4.86
C GLU A 182 -5.51 -4.44 4.84
N THR A 183 -4.78 -3.79 5.73
CA THR A 183 -4.66 -2.33 5.73
C THR A 183 -4.08 -1.82 4.40
N CYS A 184 -4.64 -0.72 3.88
CA CYS A 184 -4.05 -0.02 2.73
C CYS A 184 -2.75 0.70 3.13
N TYR A 185 -2.70 1.29 4.33
CA TYR A 185 -1.55 2.07 4.78
C TYR A 185 -0.32 1.19 5.01
N LYS A 186 0.54 1.19 4.00
CA LYS A 186 1.86 0.57 4.04
C LYS A 186 2.89 1.58 3.54
N ALA A 187 3.73 2.06 4.44
CA ALA A 187 4.90 2.86 4.11
C ALA A 187 6.11 1.94 3.93
N ILE A 188 6.80 2.04 2.82
CA ILE A 188 7.89 1.12 2.46
C ILE A 188 9.06 1.93 1.90
N ARG A 189 10.28 1.58 2.26
CA ARG A 189 11.48 2.17 1.63
C ARG A 189 11.41 2.02 0.12
N GLY A 190 11.75 3.08 -0.61
CA GLY A 190 11.59 3.12 -2.06
C GLY A 190 12.45 2.09 -2.80
N ASP A 191 13.67 1.82 -2.31
CA ASP A 191 14.55 0.76 -2.83
C ASP A 191 13.90 -0.63 -2.67
N VAL A 192 13.30 -0.89 -1.52
CA VAL A 192 12.56 -2.12 -1.23
C VAL A 192 11.32 -2.21 -2.12
N ALA A 193 10.46 -1.20 -2.10
CA ALA A 193 9.18 -1.21 -2.83
C ALA A 193 9.38 -1.49 -4.34
N ARG A 194 10.35 -0.81 -4.98
CA ARG A 194 10.66 -1.00 -6.40
C ARG A 194 11.33 -2.35 -6.71
N ALA A 195 11.98 -2.99 -5.72
CA ALA A 195 12.53 -4.34 -5.87
C ALA A 195 11.44 -5.43 -5.75
N LEU A 196 10.29 -5.12 -5.14
CA LEU A 196 9.16 -6.04 -5.06
C LEU A 196 8.53 -6.22 -6.45
N ARG A 197 8.59 -7.43 -6.99
CA ARG A 197 7.95 -7.78 -8.27
C ARG A 197 6.48 -8.13 -8.04
N LEU A 198 5.65 -7.11 -7.80
CA LEU A 198 4.22 -7.28 -7.59
C LEU A 198 3.53 -7.73 -8.88
N THR A 199 2.59 -8.67 -8.77
CA THR A 199 1.89 -9.29 -9.90
C THR A 199 0.37 -9.17 -9.80
N SER A 200 -0.16 -8.92 -8.61
CA SER A 200 -1.60 -8.86 -8.36
C SER A 200 -2.23 -7.63 -9.00
N ASP A 201 -3.36 -7.81 -9.68
CA ASP A 201 -4.06 -6.72 -10.38
C ASP A 201 -5.17 -6.08 -9.53
N ARG A 202 -5.82 -6.88 -8.66
CA ARG A 202 -6.96 -6.45 -7.85
C ARG A 202 -6.63 -6.42 -6.36
N PHE A 203 -7.52 -6.90 -5.51
CA PHE A 203 -7.40 -6.96 -4.03
C PHE A 203 -6.46 -8.07 -3.53
N GLY A 204 -5.62 -8.66 -4.36
CA GLY A 204 -4.53 -9.53 -3.93
C GLY A 204 -3.24 -8.77 -3.61
N PHE A 205 -3.23 -7.44 -3.70
CA PHE A 205 -2.05 -6.61 -3.44
C PHE A 205 -1.59 -6.72 -1.98
N GLU A 206 -2.51 -6.62 -1.03
CA GLU A 206 -2.22 -6.65 0.41
C GLU A 206 -1.61 -8.01 0.84
N PRO A 207 -2.21 -9.18 0.49
CA PRO A 207 -1.57 -10.48 0.73
C PRO A 207 -0.23 -10.66 0.00
N GLU A 208 -0.12 -10.21 -1.25
CA GLU A 208 1.12 -10.36 -2.02
C GLU A 208 2.28 -9.60 -1.40
N ILE A 209 2.08 -8.31 -1.09
CA ILE A 209 3.14 -7.47 -0.54
C ILE A 209 3.60 -8.00 0.83
N THR A 210 2.65 -8.45 1.67
CA THR A 210 2.94 -9.04 2.97
C THR A 210 3.80 -10.31 2.84
N ALA A 211 3.42 -11.23 1.95
CA ALA A 211 4.18 -12.45 1.69
C ALA A 211 5.59 -12.16 1.17
N ARG A 212 5.73 -11.19 0.25
CA ARG A 212 7.04 -10.84 -0.32
C ARG A 212 7.95 -10.17 0.68
N LEU A 213 7.43 -9.25 1.51
CA LEU A 213 8.20 -8.60 2.58
C LEU A 213 8.68 -9.64 3.62
N SER A 214 7.82 -10.59 4.02
CA SER A 214 8.17 -11.67 4.93
C SER A 214 9.27 -12.57 4.36
N ARG A 215 9.14 -13.04 3.12
CA ARG A 215 10.16 -13.88 2.47
C ARG A 215 11.51 -13.18 2.34
N ALA A 216 11.50 -11.89 2.08
CA ALA A 216 12.72 -11.08 2.04
C ALA A 216 13.32 -10.85 3.43
N LYS A 217 12.67 -11.33 4.51
CA LYS A 217 13.09 -11.16 5.91
C LYS A 217 13.36 -9.71 6.28
N LEU A 218 12.52 -8.82 5.77
CA LEU A 218 12.61 -7.39 6.04
C LEU A 218 12.05 -7.04 7.41
N ARG A 219 12.50 -5.92 7.96
CA ARG A 219 12.03 -5.42 9.25
C ARG A 219 10.71 -4.70 9.04
N ILE A 220 9.64 -5.33 9.48
CA ILE A 220 8.28 -4.80 9.41
C ILE A 220 7.90 -4.29 10.80
N PHE A 221 7.37 -3.07 10.85
CA PHE A 221 6.76 -2.48 12.03
C PHE A 221 5.26 -2.31 11.79
N GLU A 222 4.51 -2.28 12.85
CA GLU A 222 3.08 -1.97 12.82
C GLU A 222 2.81 -0.83 13.79
N VAL A 223 2.02 0.16 13.35
CA VAL A 223 1.68 1.36 14.13
C VAL A 223 0.18 1.61 14.09
N PRO A 224 -0.41 2.22 15.14
CA PRO A 224 -1.83 2.57 15.12
C PRO A 224 -2.10 3.68 14.10
N ILE A 225 -3.26 3.60 13.43
CA ILE A 225 -3.77 4.64 12.54
C ILE A 225 -5.23 4.92 12.83
N SER A 226 -5.71 6.07 12.39
CA SER A 226 -7.13 6.40 12.35
C SER A 226 -7.82 5.71 11.16
N TYR A 227 -9.12 5.44 11.30
CA TYR A 227 -9.89 4.82 10.23
C TYR A 227 -11.36 5.27 10.25
N SER A 228 -11.81 5.82 9.14
CA SER A 228 -13.18 6.32 8.94
C SER A 228 -13.90 5.52 7.85
N GLY A 229 -14.08 4.21 8.05
CA GLY A 229 -14.68 3.32 7.06
C GLY A 229 -16.06 3.79 6.58
N ARG A 230 -16.34 3.58 5.29
CA ARG A 230 -17.64 3.87 4.66
C ARG A 230 -18.68 2.79 4.93
N THR A 231 -19.94 3.19 5.02
CA THR A 231 -21.06 2.26 4.96
C THR A 231 -21.37 1.88 3.50
N TYR A 232 -22.21 0.85 3.30
CA TYR A 232 -22.67 0.50 1.95
C TYR A 232 -23.45 1.63 1.28
N ALA A 233 -24.21 2.42 2.06
CA ALA A 233 -24.91 3.61 1.56
C ALA A 233 -23.93 4.74 1.13
N GLU A 234 -22.73 4.79 1.72
CA GLU A 234 -21.67 5.73 1.40
C GLU A 234 -20.73 5.20 0.29
N GLY A 235 -21.08 4.08 -0.37
CA GLY A 235 -20.35 3.56 -1.53
C GLY A 235 -19.23 2.58 -1.21
N LYS A 236 -19.30 1.83 -0.11
CA LYS A 236 -18.35 0.73 0.19
C LYS A 236 -18.37 -0.30 -0.92
N LYS A 237 -17.21 -0.54 -1.54
CA LYS A 237 -17.05 -1.41 -2.72
C LYS A 237 -16.71 -2.87 -2.34
N ILE A 238 -16.12 -3.11 -1.17
CA ILE A 238 -15.62 -4.43 -0.75
C ILE A 238 -16.76 -5.28 -0.14
N GLY A 239 -16.89 -6.53 -0.60
CA GLY A 239 -17.89 -7.49 -0.13
C GLY A 239 -17.29 -8.84 0.32
N TRP A 240 -18.14 -9.77 0.75
CA TRP A 240 -17.73 -11.10 1.22
C TRP A 240 -16.96 -11.93 0.17
N LYS A 241 -17.23 -11.71 -1.14
CA LYS A 241 -16.52 -12.38 -2.24
C LYS A 241 -15.04 -11.99 -2.29
N ASP A 242 -14.71 -10.75 -1.94
CA ASP A 242 -13.34 -10.27 -1.88
C ASP A 242 -12.59 -10.94 -0.73
N GLY A 243 -13.26 -11.19 0.41
CA GLY A 243 -12.69 -11.95 1.52
C GLY A 243 -12.36 -13.40 1.13
N VAL A 244 -13.23 -14.08 0.37
CA VAL A 244 -12.95 -15.43 -0.14
C VAL A 244 -11.78 -15.41 -1.14
N ALA A 245 -11.73 -14.40 -2.03
CA ALA A 245 -10.62 -14.23 -2.96
C ALA A 245 -9.30 -13.99 -2.24
N ALA A 246 -9.31 -13.24 -1.12
CA ALA A 246 -8.13 -12.98 -0.31
C ALA A 246 -7.50 -14.27 0.24
N ILE A 247 -8.30 -15.27 0.65
CA ILE A 247 -7.79 -16.59 1.07
C ILE A 247 -7.00 -17.24 -0.07
N GLY A 248 -7.54 -17.20 -1.29
CA GLY A 248 -6.85 -17.71 -2.49
C GLY A 248 -5.54 -16.99 -2.76
N HIS A 249 -5.52 -15.67 -2.60
CA HIS A 249 -4.30 -14.87 -2.75
C HIS A 249 -3.27 -15.18 -1.66
N ILE A 250 -3.68 -15.30 -0.40
CA ILE A 250 -2.79 -15.68 0.71
C ILE A 250 -2.12 -17.02 0.42
N LEU A 251 -2.88 -18.04 0.01
CA LEU A 251 -2.32 -19.35 -0.36
C LEU A 251 -1.37 -19.25 -1.56
N ARG A 252 -1.81 -18.59 -2.63
CA ARG A 252 -1.01 -18.43 -3.85
C ARG A 252 0.35 -17.80 -3.54
N PHE A 253 0.37 -16.68 -2.85
CA PHE A 253 1.60 -15.93 -2.62
C PHE A 253 2.48 -16.50 -1.52
N ASN A 254 1.99 -17.37 -0.65
CA ASN A 254 2.80 -18.01 0.37
C ASN A 254 3.26 -19.41 0.00
N LEU A 255 2.55 -20.13 -0.86
CA LEU A 255 2.87 -21.53 -1.17
C LEU A 255 3.32 -21.76 -2.62
N LEU A 256 2.86 -20.93 -3.57
CA LEU A 256 3.02 -21.21 -5.01
C LEU A 256 3.85 -20.16 -5.77
N ALA A 257 4.19 -19.01 -5.18
CA ALA A 257 4.89 -17.90 -5.84
C ALA A 257 6.35 -17.73 -5.39
#